data_55ba2f6810864f3efe364ebd4217f965
#
_entry.id   55ba2f6810864f3efe364ebd4217f965
#
_cell.length_a   1.000
_cell.length_b   1.000
_cell.length_c   1.000
_cell.angle_alpha   90.00
_cell.angle_beta   90.00
_cell.angle_gamma   90.00
#
_symmetry.space_group_name_H-M   'P 1'
#
loop_
_entity.id
_entity.type
_entity.pdbx_description
1 polymer ?
#
loop_
_entity_poly.entity_id
_entity_poly.type
_entity_poly.pdbx_seq_one_letter_code
_entity_poly.pdbx_strand_id
1 'polypeptide(L)'
;MADGEGVPTTVDALRMRVGTTLAAAGIEDPAVDAEFLIGHVLDLSRGQVQSRAITRAAVDPGDAARVLELAGRRARREPLQHITGVAHFRSLELLVGPGVFVPRPETEHVAQLAIDALSSAPGEAPVAVDLGTGSGALALALATEVPHARVHAIEVSPDAHAWTARNVARLAPDVHLVLGDLADAFPALDGTVSVVVSNPPYIPVDAVPRDPEVRLHDPALALYGGADGLDVVRLVSTTARRLLHPGGALVIEHGELQGDAIRALLDADGWRQTRTHEDLTRRDRATTALR
;
A
#
# COMPACT_ATOMS: atom_id res chain seq x y z
N MET A 1 52.04 5.73 17.10
CA MET A 1 50.59 5.51 16.91
C MET A 1 50.26 6.12 15.58
N ALA A 2 50.12 5.28 14.56
CA ALA A 2 49.79 5.74 13.23
C ALA A 2 48.26 5.69 13.12
N ASP A 3 47.64 6.85 13.04
CA ASP A 3 46.24 7.00 12.65
C ASP A 3 46.10 6.40 11.27
N GLY A 4 45.44 5.23 11.18
CA GLY A 4 45.05 4.65 9.91
C GLY A 4 43.97 5.52 9.28
N GLU A 5 44.38 6.50 8.48
CA GLU A 5 43.48 7.14 7.52
C GLU A 5 42.98 6.05 6.57
N GLY A 6 41.84 5.45 6.92
CA GLY A 6 41.18 4.50 6.05
C GLY A 6 40.87 5.18 4.72
N VAL A 7 41.13 4.48 3.59
CA VAL A 7 40.74 4.95 2.25
C VAL A 7 39.28 5.41 2.29
N PRO A 8 38.97 6.64 1.90
CA PRO A 8 37.62 7.15 1.97
C PRO A 8 36.67 6.23 1.19
N THR A 9 35.60 5.79 1.81
CA THR A 9 34.57 4.96 1.17
C THR A 9 33.91 5.79 0.07
N THR A 10 33.79 5.21 -1.12
CA THR A 10 33.06 5.85 -2.23
C THR A 10 31.63 5.33 -2.33
N VAL A 11 30.74 6.09 -2.97
CA VAL A 11 29.35 5.67 -3.24
C VAL A 11 29.32 4.32 -3.96
N ASP A 12 30.21 4.11 -4.95
CA ASP A 12 30.30 2.85 -5.69
C ASP A 12 30.71 1.67 -4.79
N ALA A 13 31.76 1.84 -3.98
CA ALA A 13 32.23 0.81 -3.05
C ALA A 13 31.14 0.47 -2.01
N LEU A 14 30.44 1.48 -1.48
CA LEU A 14 29.37 1.31 -0.53
C LEU A 14 28.18 0.57 -1.15
N ARG A 15 27.77 0.95 -2.38
CA ARG A 15 26.70 0.29 -3.16
C ARG A 15 27.01 -1.19 -3.39
N MET A 16 28.23 -1.51 -3.81
CA MET A 16 28.65 -2.90 -3.99
C MET A 16 28.60 -3.70 -2.69
N ARG A 17 29.11 -3.13 -1.59
CA ARG A 17 29.11 -3.79 -0.29
C ARG A 17 27.70 -4.06 0.22
N VAL A 18 26.83 -3.06 0.16
CA VAL A 18 25.42 -3.20 0.57
C VAL A 18 24.71 -4.22 -0.32
N GLY A 19 24.84 -4.11 -1.64
CA GLY A 19 24.26 -5.04 -2.60
C GLY A 19 24.67 -6.49 -2.33
N THR A 20 25.94 -6.74 -2.04
CA THR A 20 26.45 -8.08 -1.66
C THR A 20 25.82 -8.59 -0.37
N THR A 21 25.70 -7.72 0.65
CA THR A 21 25.05 -8.08 1.93
C THR A 21 23.57 -8.45 1.73
N LEU A 22 22.85 -7.66 0.94
CA LEU A 22 21.44 -7.90 0.68
C LEU A 22 21.20 -9.13 -0.21
N ALA A 23 22.06 -9.36 -1.21
CA ALA A 23 22.02 -10.57 -2.04
C ALA A 23 22.24 -11.85 -1.20
N ALA A 24 23.21 -11.82 -0.27
CA ALA A 24 23.46 -12.93 0.65
C ALA A 24 22.27 -13.22 1.58
N ALA A 25 21.43 -12.20 1.87
CA ALA A 25 20.20 -12.31 2.64
C ALA A 25 18.98 -12.71 1.78
N GLY A 26 19.16 -12.96 0.49
CA GLY A 26 18.08 -13.36 -0.43
C GLY A 26 17.11 -12.24 -0.77
N ILE A 27 17.53 -10.97 -0.70
CA ILE A 27 16.74 -9.85 -1.21
C ILE A 27 16.69 -9.95 -2.73
N GLU A 28 15.51 -9.78 -3.33
CA GLU A 28 15.27 -10.00 -4.75
C GLU A 28 16.02 -8.98 -5.64
N ASP A 29 15.94 -7.70 -5.29
CA ASP A 29 16.57 -6.60 -6.01
C ASP A 29 17.65 -5.88 -5.18
N PRO A 30 18.74 -6.55 -4.78
CA PRO A 30 19.70 -6.06 -3.78
C PRO A 30 20.44 -4.78 -4.22
N ALA A 31 20.63 -4.59 -5.53
CA ALA A 31 21.27 -3.39 -6.07
C ALA A 31 20.34 -2.17 -6.01
N VAL A 32 19.05 -2.39 -6.23
CA VAL A 32 18.00 -1.34 -6.15
C VAL A 32 17.83 -0.91 -4.70
N ASP A 33 17.69 -1.86 -3.78
CA ASP A 33 17.57 -1.57 -2.35
C ASP A 33 18.81 -0.84 -1.81
N ALA A 34 20.02 -1.22 -2.26
CA ALA A 34 21.25 -0.52 -1.92
C ALA A 34 21.23 0.95 -2.35
N GLU A 35 20.75 1.24 -3.57
CA GLU A 35 20.63 2.60 -4.08
C GLU A 35 19.60 3.42 -3.28
N PHE A 36 18.48 2.82 -2.89
CA PHE A 36 17.47 3.49 -2.06
C PHE A 36 17.99 3.78 -0.63
N LEU A 37 18.68 2.82 0.00
CA LEU A 37 19.26 3.03 1.33
C LEU A 37 20.32 4.14 1.34
N ILE A 38 21.20 4.15 0.33
CA ILE A 38 22.19 5.22 0.16
C ILE A 38 21.51 6.56 -0.11
N GLY A 39 20.51 6.57 -0.99
CA GLY A 39 19.72 7.77 -1.30
C GLY A 39 19.04 8.35 -0.07
N HIS A 40 18.44 7.48 0.76
CA HIS A 40 17.79 7.89 2.00
C HIS A 40 18.76 8.56 2.99
N VAL A 41 19.96 8.01 3.18
CA VAL A 41 20.95 8.58 4.13
C VAL A 41 21.58 9.87 3.60
N LEU A 42 21.86 9.93 2.29
CA LEU A 42 22.55 11.06 1.68
C LEU A 42 21.61 12.15 1.13
N ASP A 43 20.30 11.98 1.32
CA ASP A 43 19.26 12.86 0.73
C ASP A 43 19.42 13.03 -0.79
N LEU A 44 19.50 11.88 -1.50
CA LEU A 44 19.71 11.81 -2.94
C LEU A 44 18.62 10.98 -3.61
N SER A 45 18.22 11.40 -4.80
CA SER A 45 17.44 10.54 -5.68
C SER A 45 18.29 9.35 -6.15
N ARG A 46 17.63 8.26 -6.55
CA ARG A 46 18.30 7.07 -7.08
C ARG A 46 19.23 7.40 -8.27
N GLY A 47 18.78 8.27 -9.19
CA GLY A 47 19.61 8.72 -10.31
C GLY A 47 20.87 9.49 -9.86
N GLN A 48 20.76 10.29 -8.81
CA GLN A 48 21.92 10.98 -8.22
C GLN A 48 22.89 10.01 -7.55
N VAL A 49 22.38 8.96 -6.87
CA VAL A 49 23.22 7.89 -6.31
C VAL A 49 24.00 7.20 -7.44
N GLN A 50 23.34 6.85 -8.54
CA GLN A 50 23.99 6.21 -9.70
C GLN A 50 25.06 7.13 -10.31
N SER A 51 24.77 8.42 -10.49
CA SER A 51 25.74 9.41 -11.00
C SER A 51 26.96 9.52 -10.07
N ARG A 52 26.73 9.60 -8.74
CA ARG A 52 27.83 9.66 -7.76
C ARG A 52 28.63 8.36 -7.68
N ALA A 53 28.01 7.21 -7.92
CA ALA A 53 28.72 5.94 -8.03
C ALA A 53 29.69 5.92 -9.23
N ILE A 54 29.22 6.39 -10.41
CA ILE A 54 30.06 6.49 -11.64
C ILE A 54 31.27 7.40 -11.40
N THR A 55 31.07 8.54 -10.75
CA THR A 55 32.13 9.52 -10.45
C THR A 55 32.99 9.12 -9.25
N ARG A 56 32.68 7.99 -8.59
CA ARG A 56 33.35 7.52 -7.36
C ARG A 56 33.41 8.60 -6.28
N ALA A 57 32.32 9.35 -6.12
CA ALA A 57 32.23 10.39 -5.09
C ALA A 57 32.46 9.79 -3.71
N ALA A 58 33.23 10.51 -2.87
CA ALA A 58 33.49 10.09 -1.50
C ALA A 58 32.22 10.20 -0.64
N VAL A 59 32.10 9.34 0.37
CA VAL A 59 31.04 9.33 1.38
C VAL A 59 31.64 9.60 2.73
N ASP A 60 30.97 10.42 3.53
CA ASP A 60 31.36 10.63 4.92
C ASP A 60 31.36 9.30 5.70
N PRO A 61 32.34 9.04 6.57
CA PRO A 61 32.38 7.80 7.34
C PRO A 61 31.14 7.57 8.22
N GLY A 62 30.53 8.62 8.76
CA GLY A 62 29.30 8.53 9.55
C GLY A 62 28.10 8.12 8.70
N ASP A 63 27.96 8.71 7.53
CA ASP A 63 26.92 8.34 6.57
C ASP A 63 27.11 6.90 6.07
N ALA A 64 28.33 6.51 5.75
CA ALA A 64 28.64 5.14 5.36
C ALA A 64 28.27 4.14 6.47
N ALA A 65 28.59 4.44 7.73
CA ALA A 65 28.21 3.62 8.87
C ALA A 65 26.67 3.52 9.00
N ARG A 66 25.96 4.63 8.83
CA ARG A 66 24.50 4.66 8.87
C ARG A 66 23.89 3.82 7.76
N VAL A 67 24.35 3.92 6.52
CA VAL A 67 23.89 3.08 5.40
C VAL A 67 24.11 1.59 5.74
N LEU A 68 25.25 1.20 6.29
CA LEU A 68 25.53 -0.19 6.65
C LEU A 68 24.63 -0.69 7.79
N GLU A 69 24.29 0.15 8.75
CA GLU A 69 23.30 -0.17 9.79
C GLU A 69 21.93 -0.48 9.17
N LEU A 70 21.44 0.41 8.28
CA LEU A 70 20.18 0.22 7.60
C LEU A 70 20.19 -1.02 6.68
N ALA A 71 21.31 -1.28 6.00
CA ALA A 71 21.49 -2.50 5.22
C ALA A 71 21.40 -3.76 6.09
N GLY A 72 21.92 -3.71 7.32
CA GLY A 72 21.76 -4.79 8.30
C GLY A 72 20.31 -5.01 8.72
N ARG A 73 19.50 -3.96 8.87
CA ARG A 73 18.05 -4.06 9.11
C ARG A 73 17.36 -4.72 7.91
N ARG A 74 17.62 -4.25 6.70
CA ARG A 74 17.07 -4.79 5.46
C ARG A 74 17.45 -6.27 5.25
N ALA A 75 18.69 -6.65 5.54
CA ALA A 75 19.15 -8.04 5.48
C ALA A 75 18.40 -8.97 6.47
N ARG A 76 17.82 -8.43 7.54
CA ARG A 76 16.91 -9.14 8.44
C ARG A 76 15.47 -9.14 7.95
N ARG A 77 15.23 -8.81 6.67
CA ARG A 77 13.93 -8.79 5.98
C ARG A 77 12.99 -7.67 6.46
N GLU A 78 13.48 -6.65 7.16
CA GLU A 78 12.66 -5.47 7.44
C GLU A 78 12.31 -4.78 6.11
N PRO A 79 11.02 -4.44 5.85
CA PRO A 79 10.64 -3.80 4.60
C PRO A 79 11.43 -2.52 4.35
N LEU A 80 11.90 -2.35 3.11
CA LEU A 80 12.65 -1.13 2.73
C LEU A 80 11.87 0.13 3.08
N GLN A 81 10.57 0.12 2.84
CA GLN A 81 9.66 1.24 3.10
C GLN A 81 9.55 1.56 4.61
N HIS A 82 9.61 0.55 5.49
CA HIS A 82 9.65 0.80 6.93
C HIS A 82 11.00 1.39 7.37
N ILE A 83 12.09 1.01 6.70
CA ILE A 83 13.43 1.54 6.98
C ILE A 83 13.55 3.00 6.54
N THR A 84 13.04 3.33 5.35
CA THR A 84 13.08 4.67 4.78
C THR A 84 11.94 5.57 5.28
N GLY A 85 10.90 4.98 5.85
CA GLY A 85 9.71 5.69 6.34
C GLY A 85 8.73 6.08 5.24
N VAL A 86 8.96 5.67 3.98
CA VAL A 86 8.22 6.13 2.81
C VAL A 86 7.88 4.98 1.88
N ALA A 87 6.65 4.98 1.36
CA ALA A 87 6.20 4.14 0.26
C ALA A 87 5.64 5.01 -0.88
N HIS A 88 6.02 4.70 -2.11
CA HIS A 88 5.43 5.34 -3.29
C HIS A 88 4.19 4.58 -3.74
N PHE A 89 3.13 5.30 -4.06
CA PHE A 89 1.90 4.76 -4.59
C PHE A 89 1.32 5.74 -5.61
N ARG A 90 1.26 5.34 -6.88
CA ARG A 90 0.92 6.25 -8.00
C ARG A 90 1.81 7.51 -7.97
N SER A 91 1.23 8.69 -7.90
CA SER A 91 1.97 9.95 -7.76
C SER A 91 2.24 10.37 -6.31
N LEU A 92 1.84 9.54 -5.34
CA LEU A 92 1.91 9.87 -3.92
C LEU A 92 3.17 9.30 -3.27
N GLU A 93 3.69 10.04 -2.32
CA GLU A 93 4.68 9.59 -1.36
C GLU A 93 4.00 9.46 0.01
N LEU A 94 3.80 8.24 0.46
CA LEU A 94 3.08 7.93 1.70
C LEU A 94 4.06 7.65 2.83
N LEU A 95 3.80 8.24 4.00
CA LEU A 95 4.51 7.88 5.23
C LEU A 95 4.02 6.51 5.71
N VAL A 96 4.96 5.61 5.97
CA VAL A 96 4.68 4.25 6.45
C VAL A 96 5.70 3.84 7.49
N GLY A 97 5.37 2.82 8.27
CA GLY A 97 6.27 2.25 9.28
C GLY A 97 5.61 1.06 9.98
N PRO A 98 6.17 0.58 11.10
CA PRO A 98 5.58 -0.54 11.83
C PRO A 98 4.11 -0.32 12.16
N GLY A 99 3.29 -1.38 12.03
CA GLY A 99 1.87 -1.35 12.34
C GLY A 99 0.94 -0.97 11.19
N VAL A 100 1.48 -0.64 10.01
CA VAL A 100 0.69 -0.39 8.80
C VAL A 100 1.17 -1.27 7.65
N PHE A 101 0.22 -1.75 6.84
CA PHE A 101 0.50 -2.48 5.60
C PHE A 101 1.16 -1.55 4.57
N VAL A 102 2.27 -2.01 3.98
CA VAL A 102 2.96 -1.26 2.91
C VAL A 102 2.15 -1.38 1.62
N PRO A 103 1.73 -0.26 0.99
CA PRO A 103 1.01 -0.30 -0.28
C PRO A 103 1.78 -1.09 -1.35
N ARG A 104 1.06 -1.90 -2.12
CA ARG A 104 1.65 -2.76 -3.16
C ARG A 104 1.39 -2.18 -4.55
N PRO A 105 2.28 -2.38 -5.53
CA PRO A 105 2.09 -1.91 -6.90
C PRO A 105 0.80 -2.43 -7.55
N GLU A 106 0.38 -3.65 -7.23
CA GLU A 106 -0.86 -4.26 -7.76
C GLU A 106 -2.11 -3.48 -7.35
N THR A 107 -2.11 -2.88 -6.15
CA THR A 107 -3.20 -2.05 -5.63
C THR A 107 -3.40 -0.76 -6.46
N GLU A 108 -2.39 -0.31 -7.22
CA GLU A 108 -2.55 0.83 -8.13
C GLU A 108 -3.56 0.55 -9.25
N HIS A 109 -3.71 -0.71 -9.68
CA HIS A 109 -4.75 -1.10 -10.62
C HIS A 109 -6.14 -1.01 -9.98
N VAL A 110 -6.27 -1.40 -8.73
CA VAL A 110 -7.52 -1.26 -7.95
C VAL A 110 -7.90 0.21 -7.81
N ALA A 111 -6.92 1.06 -7.49
CA ALA A 111 -7.12 2.52 -7.44
C ALA A 111 -7.61 3.05 -8.79
N GLN A 112 -7.03 2.60 -9.93
CA GLN A 112 -7.46 3.04 -11.26
C GLN A 112 -8.92 2.69 -11.54
N LEU A 113 -9.34 1.45 -11.23
CA LEU A 113 -10.74 1.04 -11.40
C LEU A 113 -11.70 1.91 -10.57
N ALA A 114 -11.33 2.23 -9.34
CA ALA A 114 -12.13 3.07 -8.47
C ALA A 114 -12.15 4.55 -8.94
N ILE A 115 -11.03 5.08 -9.42
CA ILE A 115 -10.91 6.43 -10.00
C ILE A 115 -11.79 6.56 -11.26
N ASP A 116 -11.73 5.57 -12.15
CA ASP A 116 -12.54 5.56 -13.38
C ASP A 116 -14.04 5.53 -13.07
N ALA A 117 -14.45 4.70 -12.09
CA ALA A 117 -15.83 4.64 -11.64
C ALA A 117 -16.26 5.96 -10.98
N LEU A 118 -15.43 6.56 -10.14
CA LEU A 118 -15.72 7.81 -9.44
C LEU A 118 -15.78 9.01 -10.39
N SER A 119 -14.86 9.08 -11.35
CA SER A 119 -14.84 10.13 -12.38
C SER A 119 -16.04 10.07 -13.32
N SER A 120 -16.62 8.87 -13.50
CA SER A 120 -17.82 8.65 -14.32
C SER A 120 -19.11 8.75 -13.53
N ALA A 121 -19.03 8.92 -12.21
CA ALA A 121 -20.21 8.97 -11.35
C ALA A 121 -21.01 10.26 -11.58
N PRO A 122 -22.35 10.22 -11.52
CA PRO A 122 -23.18 11.41 -11.69
C PRO A 122 -23.05 12.37 -10.50
N GLY A 123 -23.25 13.67 -10.79
CA GLY A 123 -23.25 14.74 -9.78
C GLY A 123 -21.95 15.53 -9.75
N GLU A 124 -22.01 16.73 -9.15
CA GLU A 124 -20.88 17.65 -9.09
C GLU A 124 -19.83 17.25 -8.06
N ALA A 125 -20.22 16.51 -7.02
CA ALA A 125 -19.34 16.07 -5.93
C ALA A 125 -19.67 14.61 -5.53
N PRO A 126 -19.30 13.62 -6.35
CA PRO A 126 -19.56 12.22 -6.05
C PRO A 126 -18.83 11.80 -4.76
N VAL A 127 -19.42 10.84 -4.04
CA VAL A 127 -18.88 10.38 -2.74
C VAL A 127 -18.19 9.04 -2.93
N ALA A 128 -16.97 8.93 -2.40
CA ALA A 128 -16.23 7.67 -2.31
C ALA A 128 -15.97 7.28 -0.86
N VAL A 129 -15.95 5.98 -0.59
CA VAL A 129 -15.59 5.42 0.72
C VAL A 129 -14.52 4.33 0.54
N ASP A 130 -13.41 4.45 1.27
CA ASP A 130 -12.36 3.44 1.37
C ASP A 130 -12.53 2.68 2.70
N LEU A 131 -12.85 1.39 2.61
CA LEU A 131 -13.11 0.53 3.75
C LEU A 131 -11.86 -0.28 4.13
N GLY A 132 -11.28 -0.02 5.31
CA GLY A 132 -10.01 -0.59 5.73
C GLY A 132 -8.82 0.08 5.04
N THR A 133 -8.72 1.40 5.21
CA THR A 133 -7.85 2.26 4.39
C THR A 133 -6.34 2.04 4.58
N GLY A 134 -5.91 1.39 5.67
CA GLY A 134 -4.50 1.08 5.95
C GLY A 134 -3.61 2.31 6.02
N SER A 135 -2.75 2.51 5.04
CA SER A 135 -1.90 3.71 4.92
C SER A 135 -2.60 4.93 4.33
N GLY A 136 -3.84 4.77 3.86
CA GLY A 136 -4.60 5.78 3.12
C GLY A 136 -4.36 5.77 1.61
N ALA A 137 -3.69 4.75 1.06
CA ALA A 137 -3.26 4.72 -0.33
C ALA A 137 -4.41 4.90 -1.33
N LEU A 138 -5.50 4.12 -1.18
CA LEU A 138 -6.68 4.21 -2.05
C LEU A 138 -7.44 5.51 -1.85
N ALA A 139 -7.74 5.86 -0.60
CA ALA A 139 -8.47 7.10 -0.27
C ALA A 139 -7.75 8.35 -0.81
N LEU A 140 -6.43 8.43 -0.62
CA LEU A 140 -5.65 9.58 -1.06
C LEU A 140 -5.48 9.63 -2.58
N ALA A 141 -5.35 8.48 -3.26
CA ALA A 141 -5.37 8.44 -4.72
C ALA A 141 -6.70 8.96 -5.27
N LEU A 142 -7.84 8.52 -4.71
CA LEU A 142 -9.17 9.04 -5.08
C LEU A 142 -9.27 10.54 -4.85
N ALA A 143 -8.85 11.04 -3.69
CA ALA A 143 -8.97 12.45 -3.35
C ALA A 143 -8.08 13.37 -4.20
N THR A 144 -6.88 12.92 -4.56
CA THR A 144 -5.94 13.73 -5.34
C THR A 144 -6.19 13.67 -6.85
N GLU A 145 -6.70 12.53 -7.36
CA GLU A 145 -6.93 12.34 -8.80
C GLU A 145 -8.37 12.66 -9.23
N VAL A 146 -9.33 12.72 -8.27
CA VAL A 146 -10.71 13.17 -8.50
C VAL A 146 -11.05 14.32 -7.54
N PRO A 147 -10.46 15.51 -7.71
CA PRO A 147 -10.44 16.57 -6.69
C PRO A 147 -11.82 17.18 -6.38
N HIS A 148 -12.84 16.92 -7.17
CA HIS A 148 -14.21 17.35 -6.91
C HIS A 148 -15.01 16.30 -6.10
N ALA A 149 -14.45 15.12 -5.87
CA ALA A 149 -15.10 14.08 -5.09
C ALA A 149 -14.94 14.32 -3.58
N ARG A 150 -15.90 13.83 -2.80
CA ARG A 150 -15.81 13.77 -1.34
C ARG A 150 -15.38 12.37 -0.93
N VAL A 151 -14.21 12.26 -0.31
CA VAL A 151 -13.61 10.98 0.05
C VAL A 151 -13.69 10.77 1.57
N HIS A 152 -14.16 9.60 1.95
CA HIS A 152 -14.24 9.12 3.33
C HIS A 152 -13.40 7.86 3.46
N ALA A 153 -12.74 7.68 4.60
CA ALA A 153 -11.90 6.52 4.89
C ALA A 153 -12.12 6.03 6.31
N ILE A 154 -12.14 4.72 6.51
CA ILE A 154 -12.27 4.12 7.83
C ILE A 154 -11.18 3.08 8.04
N GLU A 155 -10.63 3.04 9.25
CA GLU A 155 -9.57 2.12 9.66
C GLU A 155 -9.84 1.63 11.08
N VAL A 156 -9.74 0.32 11.30
CA VAL A 156 -10.00 -0.29 12.61
C VAL A 156 -8.74 -0.32 13.49
N SER A 157 -7.54 -0.38 12.87
CA SER A 157 -6.26 -0.39 13.59
C SER A 157 -5.86 1.03 14.02
N PRO A 158 -5.69 1.30 15.31
CA PRO A 158 -5.20 2.61 15.77
C PRO A 158 -3.81 2.95 15.21
N ASP A 159 -2.93 1.95 15.04
CA ASP A 159 -1.58 2.14 14.50
C ASP A 159 -1.62 2.55 13.03
N ALA A 160 -2.38 1.83 12.19
CA ALA A 160 -2.57 2.17 10.78
C ALA A 160 -3.27 3.52 10.64
N HIS A 161 -4.33 3.78 11.42
CA HIS A 161 -5.03 5.07 11.44
C HIS A 161 -4.08 6.24 11.74
N ALA A 162 -3.12 6.07 12.66
CA ALA A 162 -2.15 7.12 12.96
C ALA A 162 -1.25 7.45 11.76
N TRP A 163 -0.88 6.47 10.93
CA TRP A 163 -0.16 6.69 9.67
C TRP A 163 -1.05 7.37 8.63
N THR A 164 -2.28 6.88 8.46
CA THR A 164 -3.24 7.50 7.54
C THR A 164 -3.51 8.95 7.90
N ALA A 165 -3.70 9.27 9.19
CA ALA A 165 -3.94 10.65 9.62
C ALA A 165 -2.80 11.60 9.25
N ARG A 166 -1.53 11.15 9.35
CA ARG A 166 -0.36 11.92 8.90
C ARG A 166 -0.37 12.14 7.38
N ASN A 167 -0.69 11.10 6.62
CA ASN A 167 -0.76 11.16 5.16
C ASN A 167 -1.91 12.06 4.69
N VAL A 168 -3.09 11.95 5.30
CA VAL A 168 -4.25 12.82 5.03
C VAL A 168 -3.91 14.29 5.30
N ALA A 169 -3.35 14.61 6.46
CA ALA A 169 -2.99 15.98 6.81
C ALA A 169 -1.97 16.59 5.83
N ARG A 170 -1.10 15.77 5.24
CA ARG A 170 -0.06 16.22 4.31
C ARG A 170 -0.52 16.32 2.86
N LEU A 171 -1.37 15.40 2.40
CA LEU A 171 -1.65 15.21 0.98
C LEU A 171 -3.06 15.61 0.55
N ALA A 172 -4.06 15.37 1.40
CA ALA A 172 -5.47 15.66 1.10
C ALA A 172 -6.26 15.87 2.41
N PRO A 173 -6.13 17.04 3.07
CA PRO A 173 -6.71 17.28 4.39
C PRO A 173 -8.24 17.25 4.44
N ASP A 174 -8.91 17.28 3.27
CA ASP A 174 -10.37 17.19 3.16
C ASP A 174 -10.90 15.75 3.20
N VAL A 175 -10.04 14.73 3.20
CA VAL A 175 -10.45 13.34 3.39
C VAL A 175 -10.98 13.14 4.80
N HIS A 176 -12.21 12.68 4.92
CA HIS A 176 -12.84 12.39 6.22
C HIS A 176 -12.41 11.01 6.74
N LEU A 177 -11.41 10.98 7.61
CA LEU A 177 -10.86 9.77 8.20
C LEU A 177 -11.52 9.45 9.55
N VAL A 178 -11.94 8.19 9.76
CA VAL A 178 -12.52 7.70 11.01
C VAL A 178 -11.78 6.46 11.51
N LEU A 179 -11.50 6.41 12.80
CA LEU A 179 -11.08 5.19 13.49
C LEU A 179 -12.32 4.39 13.89
N GLY A 180 -12.51 3.19 13.33
CA GLY A 180 -13.70 2.39 13.61
C GLY A 180 -13.77 1.11 12.77
N ASP A 181 -14.77 0.27 13.08
CA ASP A 181 -15.06 -0.93 12.31
C ASP A 181 -15.80 -0.58 11.02
N LEU A 182 -15.41 -1.20 9.91
CA LEU A 182 -16.05 -0.98 8.61
C LEU A 182 -17.52 -1.39 8.58
N ALA A 183 -17.97 -2.29 9.48
CA ALA A 183 -19.39 -2.67 9.61
C ALA A 183 -20.28 -1.47 9.94
N ASP A 184 -19.78 -0.55 10.76
CA ASP A 184 -20.49 0.64 11.24
C ASP A 184 -20.10 1.91 10.44
N ALA A 185 -19.41 1.73 9.29
CA ALA A 185 -18.92 2.85 8.51
C ALA A 185 -20.03 3.81 8.08
N PHE A 186 -19.89 5.07 8.40
CA PHE A 186 -20.62 6.22 7.90
C PHE A 186 -22.14 6.07 7.71
N PRO A 187 -22.93 5.78 8.75
CA PRO A 187 -24.37 5.56 8.62
C PRO A 187 -25.13 6.78 8.03
N ALA A 188 -24.58 7.98 8.15
CA ALA A 188 -25.15 9.17 7.54
C ALA A 188 -24.99 9.21 5.99
N LEU A 189 -24.21 8.30 5.41
CA LEU A 189 -24.00 8.20 3.96
C LEU A 189 -24.81 7.07 3.32
N ASP A 190 -25.67 6.38 4.06
CA ASP A 190 -26.47 5.27 3.54
C ASP A 190 -27.23 5.66 2.26
N GLY A 191 -27.04 4.87 1.20
CA GLY A 191 -27.68 5.06 -0.10
C GLY A 191 -27.21 6.29 -0.87
N THR A 192 -26.11 6.95 -0.50
CA THR A 192 -25.62 8.18 -1.15
C THR A 192 -24.25 8.06 -1.79
N VAL A 193 -23.50 6.99 -1.49
CA VAL A 193 -22.13 6.78 -1.95
C VAL A 193 -22.13 6.35 -3.41
N SER A 194 -21.21 6.89 -4.20
CA SER A 194 -21.03 6.56 -5.62
C SER A 194 -20.07 5.39 -5.83
N VAL A 195 -18.98 5.34 -5.03
CA VAL A 195 -17.95 4.29 -5.12
C VAL A 195 -17.54 3.85 -3.72
N VAL A 196 -17.53 2.54 -3.50
CA VAL A 196 -16.85 1.91 -2.36
C VAL A 196 -15.66 1.15 -2.89
N VAL A 197 -14.49 1.37 -2.29
CA VAL A 197 -13.27 0.63 -2.59
C VAL A 197 -12.75 -0.02 -1.31
N SER A 198 -12.11 -1.18 -1.42
CA SER A 198 -11.43 -1.84 -0.31
C SER A 198 -10.30 -2.74 -0.79
N ASN A 199 -9.19 -2.73 -0.07
CA ASN A 199 -8.20 -3.81 -0.08
C ASN A 199 -8.28 -4.52 1.29
N PRO A 200 -9.24 -5.43 1.47
CA PRO A 200 -9.44 -6.10 2.74
C PRO A 200 -8.40 -7.20 2.97
N PRO A 201 -8.16 -7.64 4.20
CA PRO A 201 -7.40 -8.86 4.45
C PRO A 201 -8.10 -10.06 3.80
N TYR A 202 -7.37 -10.79 2.96
CA TYR A 202 -7.90 -11.88 2.13
C TYR A 202 -7.12 -13.19 2.23
N ILE A 203 -6.09 -13.27 3.07
CA ILE A 203 -5.29 -14.49 3.24
C ILE A 203 -6.04 -15.44 4.18
N PRO A 204 -6.27 -16.73 3.80
CA PRO A 204 -6.79 -17.72 4.73
C PRO A 204 -5.88 -17.89 5.95
N VAL A 205 -6.47 -18.09 7.13
CA VAL A 205 -5.73 -18.13 8.41
C VAL A 205 -4.66 -19.22 8.46
N ASP A 206 -4.86 -20.32 7.73
CA ASP A 206 -3.93 -21.46 7.66
C ASP A 206 -2.87 -21.28 6.56
N ALA A 207 -2.98 -20.24 5.73
CA ALA A 207 -2.02 -19.97 4.67
C ALA A 207 -0.81 -19.16 5.19
N VAL A 208 0.36 -19.53 4.68
CA VAL A 208 1.61 -18.81 5.01
C VAL A 208 1.97 -17.89 3.85
N PRO A 209 2.06 -16.57 4.07
CA PRO A 209 2.49 -15.65 3.03
C PRO A 209 3.85 -16.05 2.43
N ARG A 210 3.96 -16.00 1.10
CA ARG A 210 5.19 -16.39 0.39
C ARG A 210 6.34 -15.42 0.67
N ASP A 211 6.04 -14.16 0.73
CA ASP A 211 7.01 -13.10 0.98
C ASP A 211 7.37 -13.05 2.48
N PRO A 212 8.66 -13.20 2.82
CA PRO A 212 9.13 -13.13 4.21
C PRO A 212 8.84 -11.79 4.89
N GLU A 213 8.91 -10.67 4.15
CA GLU A 213 8.62 -9.33 4.66
C GLU A 213 7.17 -9.24 5.14
N VAL A 214 6.23 -9.75 4.34
CA VAL A 214 4.80 -9.81 4.69
C VAL A 214 4.62 -10.61 5.98
N ARG A 215 5.17 -11.81 6.02
CA ARG A 215 5.01 -12.72 7.16
C ARG A 215 5.59 -12.20 8.46
N LEU A 216 6.71 -11.45 8.40
CA LEU A 216 7.47 -11.03 9.58
C LEU A 216 7.11 -9.64 10.08
N HIS A 217 6.58 -8.77 9.20
CA HIS A 217 6.47 -7.35 9.50
C HIS A 217 5.09 -6.74 9.24
N ASP A 218 4.30 -7.30 8.30
CA ASP A 218 2.94 -6.78 8.10
C ASP A 218 2.01 -7.22 9.24
N PRO A 219 1.09 -6.36 9.70
CA PRO A 219 0.18 -6.69 10.81
C PRO A 219 -0.78 -7.82 10.41
N ALA A 220 -0.96 -8.81 11.29
CA ALA A 220 -1.87 -9.93 11.05
C ALA A 220 -3.30 -9.49 10.70
N LEU A 221 -3.76 -8.38 11.29
CA LEU A 221 -5.07 -7.78 11.03
C LEU A 221 -5.23 -7.31 9.56
N ALA A 222 -4.14 -6.95 8.90
CA ALA A 222 -4.15 -6.54 7.49
C ALA A 222 -4.00 -7.72 6.51
N LEU A 223 -3.74 -8.93 7.01
CA LEU A 223 -3.43 -10.10 6.17
C LEU A 223 -4.56 -11.13 6.17
N TYR A 224 -5.07 -11.52 7.34
CA TYR A 224 -5.89 -12.71 7.48
C TYR A 224 -7.39 -12.40 7.46
N GLY A 225 -8.08 -12.95 6.45
CA GLY A 225 -9.52 -12.78 6.21
C GLY A 225 -10.38 -13.97 6.67
N GLY A 226 -9.95 -14.72 7.71
CA GLY A 226 -10.69 -15.86 8.21
C GLY A 226 -10.32 -17.19 7.56
N ALA A 227 -11.15 -18.23 7.75
CA ALA A 227 -10.85 -19.59 7.34
C ALA A 227 -10.67 -19.75 5.82
N ASP A 228 -11.49 -19.09 5.02
CA ASP A 228 -11.42 -19.09 3.56
C ASP A 228 -10.84 -17.80 2.97
N GLY A 229 -10.45 -16.85 3.84
CA GLY A 229 -9.95 -15.54 3.45
C GLY A 229 -11.03 -14.55 3.00
N LEU A 230 -12.31 -14.86 3.16
CA LEU A 230 -13.40 -14.03 2.65
C LEU A 230 -14.29 -13.39 3.73
N ASP A 231 -13.96 -13.55 5.02
CA ASP A 231 -14.81 -13.03 6.10
C ASP A 231 -14.95 -11.49 6.01
N VAL A 232 -13.83 -10.79 5.77
CA VAL A 232 -13.86 -9.33 5.63
C VAL A 232 -14.48 -8.93 4.29
N VAL A 233 -14.31 -9.71 3.23
CA VAL A 233 -14.97 -9.47 1.92
C VAL A 233 -16.50 -9.52 2.07
N ARG A 234 -17.05 -10.48 2.85
CA ARG A 234 -18.49 -10.55 3.16
C ARG A 234 -18.98 -9.30 3.88
N LEU A 235 -18.18 -8.82 4.82
CA LEU A 235 -18.49 -7.60 5.56
C LEU A 235 -18.43 -6.37 4.67
N VAL A 236 -17.41 -6.26 3.81
CA VAL A 236 -17.31 -5.20 2.78
C VAL A 236 -18.53 -5.23 1.85
N SER A 237 -18.96 -6.41 1.35
CA SER A 237 -20.14 -6.54 0.51
C SER A 237 -21.39 -5.98 1.20
N THR A 238 -21.64 -6.39 2.45
CA THR A 238 -22.80 -5.94 3.22
C THR A 238 -22.79 -4.43 3.45
N THR A 239 -21.67 -3.87 3.87
CA THR A 239 -21.50 -2.46 4.17
C THR A 239 -21.59 -1.60 2.89
N ALA A 240 -20.94 -2.05 1.81
CA ALA A 240 -21.02 -1.35 0.53
C ALA A 240 -22.46 -1.32 -0.03
N ARG A 241 -23.22 -2.39 0.12
CA ARG A 241 -24.64 -2.41 -0.28
C ARG A 241 -25.49 -1.41 0.49
N ARG A 242 -25.17 -1.18 1.75
CA ARG A 242 -25.83 -0.16 2.58
C ARG A 242 -25.48 1.26 2.10
N LEU A 243 -24.19 1.51 1.90
CA LEU A 243 -23.64 2.84 1.58
C LEU A 243 -23.95 3.31 0.16
N LEU A 244 -23.76 2.44 -0.86
CA LEU A 244 -23.90 2.82 -2.26
C LEU A 244 -25.32 3.20 -2.61
N HIS A 245 -25.51 4.18 -3.48
CA HIS A 245 -26.79 4.43 -4.15
C HIS A 245 -27.04 3.35 -5.24
N PRO A 246 -28.29 3.19 -5.74
CA PRO A 246 -28.55 2.29 -6.87
C PRO A 246 -27.70 2.67 -8.10
N GLY A 247 -26.94 1.70 -8.61
CA GLY A 247 -25.97 1.91 -9.70
C GLY A 247 -24.59 2.36 -9.24
N GLY A 248 -24.35 2.56 -7.95
CA GLY A 248 -23.03 2.82 -7.39
C GLY A 248 -22.12 1.60 -7.51
N ALA A 249 -20.81 1.83 -7.59
CA ALA A 249 -19.80 0.82 -7.88
C ALA A 249 -19.06 0.34 -6.62
N LEU A 250 -18.83 -0.96 -6.54
CA LEU A 250 -17.95 -1.61 -5.59
C LEU A 250 -16.68 -2.06 -6.31
N VAL A 251 -15.50 -1.83 -5.70
CA VAL A 251 -14.20 -2.32 -6.17
C VAL A 251 -13.49 -2.99 -4.99
N ILE A 252 -13.19 -4.29 -5.10
CA ILE A 252 -12.52 -5.07 -4.05
C ILE A 252 -11.25 -5.68 -4.59
N GLU A 253 -10.11 -5.46 -3.90
CA GLU A 253 -8.87 -6.21 -4.11
C GLU A 253 -8.98 -7.61 -3.51
N HIS A 254 -8.30 -8.60 -4.13
CA HIS A 254 -8.25 -9.97 -3.62
C HIS A 254 -7.03 -10.76 -4.13
N GLY A 255 -6.80 -11.93 -3.59
CA GLY A 255 -5.77 -12.85 -4.06
C GLY A 255 -6.09 -13.46 -5.43
N GLU A 256 -5.05 -13.85 -6.16
CA GLU A 256 -5.11 -14.34 -7.54
C GLU A 256 -6.05 -15.54 -7.78
N LEU A 257 -6.40 -16.30 -6.74
CA LEU A 257 -7.24 -17.51 -6.84
C LEU A 257 -8.67 -17.28 -6.30
N GLN A 258 -9.03 -16.06 -5.89
CA GLN A 258 -10.30 -15.80 -5.21
C GLN A 258 -11.36 -15.16 -6.11
N GLY A 259 -11.05 -14.77 -7.34
CA GLY A 259 -11.96 -14.06 -8.23
C GLY A 259 -13.30 -14.74 -8.42
N ASP A 260 -13.30 -16.06 -8.70
CA ASP A 260 -14.55 -16.83 -8.88
C ASP A 260 -15.39 -16.91 -7.62
N ALA A 261 -14.75 -17.13 -6.46
CA ALA A 261 -15.45 -17.23 -5.18
C ALA A 261 -16.07 -15.88 -4.77
N ILE A 262 -15.36 -14.77 -5.02
CA ILE A 262 -15.86 -13.42 -4.74
C ILE A 262 -17.02 -13.06 -5.67
N ARG A 263 -16.94 -13.37 -6.98
CA ARG A 263 -18.08 -13.15 -7.87
C ARG A 263 -19.30 -13.94 -7.42
N ALA A 264 -19.13 -15.22 -7.10
CA ALA A 264 -20.25 -16.06 -6.62
C ALA A 264 -20.86 -15.50 -5.32
N LEU A 265 -20.05 -14.98 -4.39
CA LEU A 265 -20.50 -14.32 -3.18
C LEU A 265 -21.31 -13.05 -3.51
N LEU A 266 -20.76 -12.19 -4.35
CA LEU A 266 -21.41 -10.94 -4.73
C LEU A 266 -22.72 -11.19 -5.50
N ASP A 267 -22.75 -12.17 -6.41
CA ASP A 267 -23.97 -12.54 -7.13
C ASP A 267 -25.04 -13.06 -6.18
N ALA A 268 -24.68 -13.87 -5.18
CA ALA A 268 -25.60 -14.34 -4.14
C ALA A 268 -26.14 -13.21 -3.26
N ASP A 269 -25.33 -12.18 -3.00
CA ASP A 269 -25.74 -10.96 -2.30
C ASP A 269 -26.59 -10.04 -3.15
N GLY A 270 -26.82 -10.36 -4.45
CA GLY A 270 -27.65 -9.59 -5.38
C GLY A 270 -26.96 -8.37 -6.01
N TRP A 271 -25.62 -8.40 -6.07
CA TRP A 271 -24.87 -7.46 -6.90
C TRP A 271 -25.09 -7.72 -8.39
N ARG A 272 -24.85 -6.73 -9.22
CA ARG A 272 -25.00 -6.81 -10.68
C ARG A 272 -23.66 -6.57 -11.37
N GLN A 273 -23.49 -7.11 -12.58
CA GLN A 273 -22.33 -6.90 -13.44
C GLN A 273 -21.01 -7.21 -12.73
N THR A 274 -20.98 -8.28 -11.94
CA THR A 274 -19.78 -8.74 -11.26
C THR A 274 -18.71 -9.12 -12.29
N ARG A 275 -17.51 -8.56 -12.13
CA ARG A 275 -16.41 -8.79 -13.06
C ARG A 275 -15.07 -8.82 -12.32
N THR A 276 -14.27 -9.85 -12.60
CA THR A 276 -12.87 -9.90 -12.15
C THR A 276 -11.95 -9.24 -13.18
N HIS A 277 -10.94 -8.53 -12.68
CA HIS A 277 -9.93 -7.81 -13.44
C HIS A 277 -8.55 -8.34 -13.09
N GLU A 278 -7.73 -8.55 -14.13
CA GLU A 278 -6.33 -8.91 -14.00
C GLU A 278 -5.47 -7.66 -13.78
N ASP A 279 -4.40 -7.81 -12.97
CA ASP A 279 -3.35 -6.81 -12.86
C ASP A 279 -2.40 -6.82 -14.09
N LEU A 280 -1.38 -5.96 -14.09
CA LEU A 280 -0.40 -5.88 -15.17
C LEU A 280 0.44 -7.17 -15.34
N THR A 281 0.42 -8.06 -14.35
CA THR A 281 1.08 -9.37 -14.41
C THR A 281 0.16 -10.48 -14.91
N ARG A 282 -1.08 -10.14 -15.31
CA ARG A 282 -2.15 -11.04 -15.76
C ARG A 282 -2.60 -12.03 -14.68
N ARG A 283 -2.65 -11.57 -13.45
CA ARG A 283 -3.23 -12.30 -12.34
C ARG A 283 -4.51 -11.62 -11.90
N ASP A 284 -5.53 -12.39 -11.59
CA ASP A 284 -6.76 -11.85 -11.01
C ASP A 284 -6.41 -11.04 -9.76
N ARG A 285 -6.90 -9.80 -9.69
CA ARG A 285 -6.52 -8.88 -8.61
C ARG A 285 -7.69 -8.13 -8.00
N ALA A 286 -8.67 -7.78 -8.79
CA ALA A 286 -9.81 -7.01 -8.32
C ALA A 286 -11.12 -7.56 -8.85
N THR A 287 -12.19 -7.45 -8.08
CA THR A 287 -13.55 -7.68 -8.55
C THR A 287 -14.36 -6.39 -8.41
N THR A 288 -15.06 -6.02 -9.48
CA THR A 288 -16.01 -4.90 -9.51
C THR A 288 -17.44 -5.40 -9.57
N ALA A 289 -18.36 -4.63 -8.99
CA ALA A 289 -19.80 -4.90 -9.05
C ALA A 289 -20.61 -3.60 -8.97
N LEU A 290 -21.88 -3.63 -9.40
CA LEU A 290 -22.84 -2.52 -9.28
C LEU A 290 -23.96 -2.89 -8.30
N ARG A 291 -24.34 -1.93 -7.46
CA ARG A 291 -25.50 -2.07 -6.57
C ARG A 291 -26.84 -2.10 -7.33
#